data_b83640f34442dc68734c4960627309f1
#
_entry.id   b83640f34442dc68734c4960627309f1
#
_cell.length_a   1.000
_cell.length_b   1.000
_cell.length_c   1.000
_cell.angle_alpha   90.00
_cell.angle_beta   90.00
_cell.angle_gamma   90.00
#
_symmetry.space_group_name_H-M   'P 1'
#
loop_
_entity.id
_entity.type
_entity.pdbx_description
1 polymer ?
#
loop_
_entity_poly.entity_id
_entity_poly.type
_entity_poly.pdbx_seq_one_letter_code
_entity_poly.pdbx_strand_id
1 'polypeptide(L)'
;VAPALGLLLAAGTVMAQGYGSPTLLPLSDEPAQPGYQASYGVPQSHPIELAQTGENSNSELVPTPMPDPETAASPSDASTSSVVDGGAADGCASGTCYDNTSCCDGSWMGPWCGPGCNNGWFGSVGGMVLTRDRPNGFWTSYESGNNANQIMNTGDANADWQGGWMASFGKWFGGCNPCANPCGPRHGLGVTYFSTAPFQGRSTVNAADPGNNQWVSSTIDMNDVGGPIQFPDGNEVDDYFDNSASQTIDRQDYIQSVEINMLTQYWQPNAHCQVTWLAGVRWFRFDESLTYSAIAGASVPTGSTYAAMDFDCTNDLVGFQLGARCDWYLTQRFSLFVTPKFGLYGNYIQTRNRVFNGDGSYLYDFQQNTTGVSFLGQLDVGASYQFSQHWRAFMGYMAVAATGIAMSDNQIPHYLAASDELQQINRNGSLVVHGGFAGLEFCY
;
A
#
# COMPACT_ATOMS: atom_id res chain seq x y z
N VAL A 1 21.12 -22.45 -11.90
CA VAL A 1 19.76 -21.91 -11.77
C VAL A 1 19.29 -21.93 -10.30
N ALA A 2 19.72 -22.91 -9.50
CA ALA A 2 19.38 -23.04 -8.08
C ALA A 2 19.99 -21.96 -7.14
N PRO A 3 21.17 -21.38 -7.38
CA PRO A 3 21.78 -20.42 -6.44
C PRO A 3 21.12 -19.04 -6.42
N ALA A 4 20.46 -18.61 -7.52
CA ALA A 4 19.85 -17.28 -7.58
C ALA A 4 18.54 -17.18 -6.76
N LEU A 5 17.75 -18.26 -6.73
CA LEU A 5 16.51 -18.32 -5.94
C LEU A 5 16.82 -18.41 -4.44
N GLY A 6 17.92 -19.12 -4.09
CA GLY A 6 18.40 -19.18 -2.70
C GLY A 6 18.92 -17.85 -2.18
N LEU A 7 19.49 -17.00 -3.03
CA LEU A 7 19.98 -15.68 -2.63
C LEU A 7 18.84 -14.69 -2.36
N LEU A 8 17.74 -14.76 -3.12
CA LEU A 8 16.55 -13.93 -2.89
C LEU A 8 15.81 -14.32 -1.61
N LEU A 9 15.71 -15.61 -1.32
CA LEU A 9 15.11 -16.10 -0.06
C LEU A 9 16.01 -15.82 1.15
N ALA A 10 17.34 -15.92 0.99
CA ALA A 10 18.30 -15.62 2.06
C ALA A 10 18.38 -14.11 2.36
N ALA A 11 18.25 -13.23 1.35
CA ALA A 11 18.21 -11.79 1.58
C ALA A 11 16.95 -11.37 2.34
N GLY A 12 15.79 -11.99 2.06
CA GLY A 12 14.56 -11.75 2.82
C GLY A 12 14.66 -12.21 4.28
N THR A 13 15.33 -13.32 4.53
CA THR A 13 15.48 -13.89 5.88
C THR A 13 16.51 -13.12 6.73
N VAL A 14 17.58 -12.61 6.13
CA VAL A 14 18.61 -11.84 6.86
C VAL A 14 18.09 -10.46 7.27
N MET A 15 17.21 -9.84 6.49
CA MET A 15 16.61 -8.55 6.86
C MET A 15 15.51 -8.69 7.93
N ALA A 16 14.84 -9.84 8.00
CA ALA A 16 13.84 -10.12 9.04
C ALA A 16 14.47 -10.42 10.42
N GLN A 17 15.75 -10.79 10.48
CA GLN A 17 16.44 -11.07 11.74
C GLN A 17 17.12 -9.85 12.39
N GLY A 18 17.15 -8.70 11.71
CA GLY A 18 17.82 -7.48 12.20
C GLY A 18 16.96 -6.61 13.13
N TYR A 19 15.66 -6.83 13.21
CA TYR A 19 14.77 -6.11 14.13
C TYR A 19 14.41 -7.06 15.27
N GLY A 20 15.04 -6.82 16.44
CA GLY A 20 14.73 -7.57 17.65
C GLY A 20 13.24 -7.52 17.92
N SER A 21 12.61 -8.67 17.82
CA SER A 21 11.30 -8.87 18.44
C SER A 21 11.41 -8.43 19.89
N PRO A 22 10.45 -7.67 20.43
CA PRO A 22 10.42 -7.42 21.87
C PRO A 22 10.49 -8.78 22.56
N THR A 23 11.47 -8.93 23.44
CA THR A 23 11.73 -10.14 24.20
C THR A 23 10.47 -10.42 25.01
N LEU A 24 9.65 -11.39 24.57
CA LEU A 24 8.57 -11.89 25.38
C LEU A 24 9.22 -12.51 26.61
N LEU A 25 9.00 -11.89 27.76
CA LEU A 25 9.29 -12.52 29.05
C LEU A 25 8.49 -13.82 29.13
N PRO A 26 9.04 -14.91 29.66
CA PRO A 26 8.34 -16.18 29.75
C PRO A 26 7.08 -16.01 30.60
N LEU A 27 5.93 -16.38 30.04
CA LEU A 27 4.68 -16.54 30.75
C LEU A 27 4.93 -17.53 31.91
N SER A 28 4.79 -17.05 33.14
CA SER A 28 4.69 -17.92 34.29
C SER A 28 3.36 -18.67 34.21
N ASP A 29 3.42 -19.99 34.21
CA ASP A 29 2.26 -20.88 34.37
C ASP A 29 1.64 -20.65 35.75
N GLU A 30 0.65 -19.78 35.85
CA GLU A 30 -0.21 -19.68 37.01
C GLU A 30 -1.61 -20.24 36.67
N PRO A 31 -2.18 -21.10 37.52
CA PRO A 31 -3.42 -21.78 37.18
C PRO A 31 -4.63 -20.84 37.28
N ALA A 32 -5.51 -20.94 36.30
CA ALA A 32 -6.77 -20.22 36.19
C ALA A 32 -7.62 -20.32 37.48
N GLN A 33 -7.95 -19.15 38.03
CA GLN A 33 -8.96 -19.00 39.08
C GLN A 33 -10.36 -19.06 38.47
N PRO A 34 -11.32 -19.78 39.07
CA PRO A 34 -12.67 -19.89 38.54
C PRO A 34 -13.58 -18.77 39.04
N GLY A 35 -14.27 -18.15 38.11
CA GLY A 35 -15.65 -17.70 38.24
C GLY A 35 -15.91 -16.28 38.78
N TYR A 36 -15.98 -15.29 37.88
CA TYR A 36 -16.91 -14.17 38.04
C TYR A 36 -17.89 -14.17 36.87
N GLN A 37 -19.14 -14.58 37.12
CA GLN A 37 -20.26 -14.34 36.21
C GLN A 37 -20.78 -12.93 36.48
N ALA A 38 -20.47 -11.99 35.62
CA ALA A 38 -21.16 -10.72 35.57
C ALA A 38 -22.52 -10.90 34.88
N SER A 39 -23.57 -10.67 35.61
CA SER A 39 -24.95 -10.64 35.11
C SER A 39 -25.19 -9.32 34.41
N TYR A 40 -25.17 -9.33 33.08
CA TYR A 40 -25.53 -8.15 32.29
C TYR A 40 -27.05 -8.06 32.14
N GLY A 41 -27.63 -7.00 32.73
CA GLY A 41 -28.98 -6.55 32.42
C GLY A 41 -29.01 -5.91 31.01
N VAL A 42 -29.86 -6.44 30.15
CA VAL A 42 -30.08 -5.91 28.81
C VAL A 42 -30.79 -4.55 28.92
N PRO A 43 -30.23 -3.44 28.37
CA PRO A 43 -30.94 -2.19 28.27
C PRO A 43 -32.08 -2.30 27.25
N GLN A 44 -33.28 -1.94 27.67
CA GLN A 44 -34.41 -1.83 26.75
C GLN A 44 -34.18 -0.65 25.79
N SER A 45 -34.20 -0.94 24.49
CA SER A 45 -34.20 0.04 23.43
C SER A 45 -35.48 0.88 23.44
N HIS A 46 -35.35 2.18 23.66
CA HIS A 46 -36.40 3.16 23.37
C HIS A 46 -36.39 3.44 21.85
N PRO A 47 -37.57 3.46 21.20
CA PRO A 47 -37.64 3.85 19.80
C PRO A 47 -37.39 5.35 19.64
N ILE A 48 -36.44 5.69 18.81
CA ILE A 48 -36.19 7.08 18.37
C ILE A 48 -37.26 7.44 17.34
N GLU A 49 -38.09 8.41 17.70
CA GLU A 49 -39.10 9.03 16.83
C GLU A 49 -38.41 9.95 15.82
N LEU A 50 -38.36 9.52 14.55
CA LEU A 50 -37.86 10.33 13.43
C LEU A 50 -38.84 11.43 13.11
N ALA A 51 -38.46 12.67 13.42
CA ALA A 51 -39.16 13.87 12.94
C ALA A 51 -38.95 13.98 11.42
N GLN A 52 -40.02 13.79 10.67
CA GLN A 52 -40.10 14.11 9.26
C GLN A 52 -40.18 15.62 9.09
N THR A 53 -39.13 16.25 8.59
CA THR A 53 -39.26 17.58 7.96
C THR A 53 -39.24 17.35 6.45
N GLY A 54 -40.43 17.46 5.86
CA GLY A 54 -40.59 17.49 4.42
C GLY A 54 -40.13 18.83 3.86
N GLU A 55 -39.37 18.75 2.80
CA GLU A 55 -39.39 19.78 1.75
C GLU A 55 -39.18 19.16 0.40
N ASN A 56 -40.25 19.21 -0.38
CA ASN A 56 -40.29 18.92 -1.80
C ASN A 56 -39.47 19.93 -2.60
N SER A 57 -38.56 19.48 -3.41
CA SER A 57 -38.24 20.19 -4.65
C SER A 57 -37.97 19.18 -5.75
N ASN A 58 -39.01 18.85 -6.49
CA ASN A 58 -38.96 18.24 -7.81
C ASN A 58 -38.27 19.24 -8.76
N SER A 59 -37.10 18.90 -9.22
CA SER A 59 -36.54 19.41 -10.46
C SER A 59 -36.42 18.24 -11.43
N GLU A 60 -37.42 18.18 -12.29
CA GLU A 60 -37.57 17.30 -13.44
C GLU A 60 -36.45 17.63 -14.44
N LEU A 61 -35.43 16.76 -14.55
CA LEU A 61 -34.44 16.83 -15.61
C LEU A 61 -35.01 16.18 -16.87
N VAL A 62 -35.42 17.03 -17.82
CA VAL A 62 -35.84 16.66 -19.17
C VAL A 62 -34.59 16.13 -19.90
N PRO A 63 -34.61 14.90 -20.46
CA PRO A 63 -33.52 14.39 -21.28
C PRO A 63 -33.53 15.06 -22.65
N THR A 64 -32.42 15.63 -23.03
CA THR A 64 -32.14 16.17 -24.37
C THR A 64 -32.06 15.02 -25.37
N PRO A 65 -32.74 15.08 -26.52
CA PRO A 65 -32.67 14.05 -27.54
C PRO A 65 -31.32 14.04 -28.26
N MET A 66 -30.74 12.84 -28.42
CA MET A 66 -29.59 12.61 -29.29
C MET A 66 -29.93 12.87 -30.74
N PRO A 67 -29.03 13.48 -31.54
CA PRO A 67 -29.24 13.59 -32.99
C PRO A 67 -29.00 12.26 -33.68
N ASP A 68 -29.85 11.97 -34.65
CA ASP A 68 -29.83 10.80 -35.52
C ASP A 68 -28.51 10.73 -36.33
N PRO A 69 -27.97 9.54 -36.60
CA PRO A 69 -26.82 9.39 -37.48
C PRO A 69 -27.25 9.54 -38.95
N GLU A 70 -26.76 10.59 -39.59
CA GLU A 70 -26.89 10.79 -41.01
C GLU A 70 -26.21 9.66 -41.79
N THR A 71 -27.02 9.10 -42.69
CA THR A 71 -26.67 8.12 -43.70
C THR A 71 -25.71 8.76 -44.72
N ALA A 72 -24.43 8.39 -44.69
CA ALA A 72 -23.50 8.76 -45.75
C ALA A 72 -23.40 7.61 -46.77
N ALA A 73 -23.70 7.99 -47.98
CA ALA A 73 -23.74 7.18 -49.16
C ALA A 73 -22.38 6.57 -49.55
N SER A 74 -22.46 5.34 -50.09
CA SER A 74 -21.42 4.70 -50.89
C SER A 74 -21.13 5.48 -52.17
N PRO A 75 -19.84 5.51 -52.60
CA PRO A 75 -19.55 5.49 -54.00
C PRO A 75 -18.98 4.14 -54.42
N SER A 76 -19.70 3.55 -55.36
CA SER A 76 -19.27 2.44 -56.21
C SER A 76 -18.28 2.92 -57.28
N ASP A 77 -17.57 1.92 -57.81
CA ASP A 77 -16.90 1.82 -59.12
C ASP A 77 -15.37 1.89 -59.12
N ALA A 78 -14.86 0.70 -59.25
CA ALA A 78 -14.32 0.08 -60.47
C ALA A 78 -13.00 0.66 -61.00
N SER A 79 -11.95 -0.13 -60.88
CA SER A 79 -11.09 -0.41 -62.03
C SER A 79 -10.15 -1.60 -61.77
N THR A 80 -10.44 -2.62 -62.50
CA THR A 80 -9.59 -3.45 -63.40
C THR A 80 -8.19 -3.85 -62.91
N SER A 81 -8.12 -5.13 -62.58
CA SER A 81 -7.18 -6.16 -63.06
C SER A 81 -5.84 -5.75 -63.62
N SER A 82 -4.79 -6.18 -62.95
CA SER A 82 -3.69 -6.85 -63.64
C SER A 82 -3.29 -8.08 -62.85
N VAL A 83 -3.68 -9.21 -63.37
CA VAL A 83 -3.18 -10.54 -63.07
C VAL A 83 -1.72 -10.51 -63.50
N VAL A 84 -0.80 -10.62 -62.58
CA VAL A 84 0.56 -11.15 -62.85
C VAL A 84 0.66 -12.47 -62.17
N ASP A 85 0.54 -13.42 -63.01
CA ASP A 85 0.77 -14.85 -62.74
C ASP A 85 2.24 -15.07 -62.43
N GLY A 86 2.49 -16.01 -61.49
CA GLY A 86 3.75 -16.72 -61.44
C GLY A 86 4.76 -16.34 -60.39
N GLY A 87 4.76 -17.10 -59.34
CA GLY A 87 5.88 -17.13 -58.38
C GLY A 87 5.55 -18.04 -57.21
N ALA A 88 5.76 -19.34 -57.42
CA ALA A 88 5.57 -20.38 -56.44
C ALA A 88 6.22 -20.02 -55.08
N ALA A 89 5.39 -20.08 -54.08
CA ALA A 89 5.82 -20.15 -52.69
C ALA A 89 6.42 -21.53 -52.36
N ASP A 90 7.63 -21.79 -52.84
CA ASP A 90 8.43 -22.94 -52.49
C ASP A 90 9.81 -22.46 -52.03
N GLY A 91 9.88 -21.96 -50.80
CA GLY A 91 11.13 -21.44 -50.22
C GLY A 91 11.43 -21.85 -48.79
N CYS A 92 10.51 -22.56 -48.10
CA CYS A 92 10.73 -22.99 -46.70
C CYS A 92 11.08 -24.46 -46.55
N ALA A 93 11.33 -25.21 -47.64
CA ALA A 93 11.57 -26.68 -47.60
C ALA A 93 13.03 -27.10 -47.42
N SER A 94 13.98 -26.20 -47.37
CA SER A 94 15.37 -26.56 -47.06
C SER A 94 15.92 -25.63 -46.01
N GLY A 95 15.90 -26.03 -44.80
CA GLY A 95 16.44 -25.53 -43.52
C GLY A 95 17.60 -24.54 -43.44
N THR A 96 17.76 -23.67 -44.42
CA THR A 96 18.75 -22.58 -44.38
C THR A 96 18.04 -21.27 -44.67
N CYS A 97 17.59 -20.61 -43.58
CA CYS A 97 17.26 -19.19 -43.63
C CYS A 97 18.58 -18.44 -43.90
N TYR A 98 18.97 -18.27 -45.17
CA TYR A 98 19.97 -17.31 -45.58
C TYR A 98 19.37 -15.92 -45.53
N ASP A 99 20.00 -15.08 -44.74
CA ASP A 99 19.74 -13.69 -44.39
C ASP A 99 18.93 -13.45 -43.12
N ASN A 100 19.69 -13.46 -42.05
CA ASN A 100 19.33 -13.03 -40.72
C ASN A 100 19.02 -11.54 -40.59
N THR A 101 18.83 -10.81 -41.70
CA THR A 101 18.79 -9.35 -41.69
C THR A 101 17.42 -8.72 -41.93
N SER A 102 16.44 -9.45 -42.46
CA SER A 102 15.20 -8.79 -42.91
C SER A 102 13.99 -8.89 -41.98
N CYS A 103 13.99 -9.75 -40.98
CA CYS A 103 12.85 -9.84 -40.03
C CYS A 103 13.08 -9.08 -38.71
N CYS A 104 14.31 -8.72 -38.42
CA CYS A 104 14.69 -7.96 -37.24
C CYS A 104 15.58 -6.76 -37.62
N ASP A 105 15.54 -6.31 -38.85
CA ASP A 105 16.27 -5.13 -39.32
C ASP A 105 15.59 -3.85 -38.80
N GLY A 106 15.32 -3.88 -37.48
CA GLY A 106 14.75 -2.76 -36.79
C GLY A 106 15.85 -1.90 -36.23
N SER A 107 16.20 -0.87 -36.98
CA SER A 107 16.83 0.34 -36.42
C SER A 107 16.01 0.96 -35.26
N TRP A 108 14.91 0.31 -34.86
CA TRP A 108 13.96 0.74 -33.83
C TRP A 108 13.61 -0.38 -32.83
N MET A 109 14.43 -1.41 -32.70
CA MET A 109 14.20 -2.41 -31.65
C MET A 109 14.41 -1.76 -30.29
N GLY A 110 13.33 -1.65 -29.57
CA GLY A 110 13.36 -1.29 -28.18
C GLY A 110 14.27 -2.23 -27.38
N PRO A 111 14.91 -1.70 -26.34
CA PRO A 111 16.04 -2.32 -25.65
C PRO A 111 15.69 -3.52 -24.76
N TRP A 112 14.53 -4.10 -24.89
CA TRP A 112 14.18 -5.32 -24.16
C TRP A 112 14.84 -6.52 -24.82
N CYS A 113 16.05 -6.86 -24.32
CA CYS A 113 16.83 -8.03 -24.77
C CYS A 113 17.00 -8.08 -26.29
N GLY A 114 18.05 -7.47 -26.81
CA GLY A 114 18.49 -7.29 -28.19
C GLY A 114 18.02 -8.24 -29.29
N PRO A 115 18.50 -8.15 -30.52
CA PRO A 115 17.94 -8.78 -31.73
C PRO A 115 18.04 -10.31 -31.81
N GLY A 116 18.07 -10.98 -30.69
CA GLY A 116 18.00 -12.45 -30.62
C GLY A 116 16.58 -12.87 -30.26
N CYS A 117 15.94 -13.59 -31.15
CA CYS A 117 14.67 -14.28 -30.89
C CYS A 117 14.79 -15.35 -29.79
N ASN A 118 15.56 -15.13 -28.76
CA ASN A 118 15.87 -16.10 -27.73
C ASN A 118 15.10 -15.87 -26.45
N ASN A 119 14.69 -16.96 -25.83
CA ASN A 119 14.13 -17.01 -24.48
C ASN A 119 15.09 -16.34 -23.50
N GLY A 120 14.89 -15.06 -23.19
CA GLY A 120 15.81 -14.27 -22.36
C GLY A 120 15.40 -14.20 -20.91
N TRP A 121 16.37 -14.24 -20.03
CA TRP A 121 16.20 -13.89 -18.62
C TRP A 121 16.35 -12.38 -18.46
N PHE A 122 15.57 -11.81 -17.56
CA PHE A 122 15.74 -10.42 -17.16
C PHE A 122 15.71 -10.30 -15.63
N GLY A 123 16.36 -9.26 -15.13
CA GLY A 123 16.33 -8.95 -13.71
C GLY A 123 16.64 -7.50 -13.48
N SER A 124 16.15 -6.93 -12.39
CA SER A 124 16.47 -5.59 -11.98
C SER A 124 16.67 -5.49 -10.48
N VAL A 125 17.45 -4.51 -10.06
CA VAL A 125 17.61 -4.12 -8.67
C VAL A 125 17.67 -2.60 -8.60
N GLY A 126 17.04 -2.03 -7.60
CA GLY A 126 17.00 -0.58 -7.40
C GLY A 126 16.76 -0.18 -5.95
N GLY A 127 17.08 1.07 -5.66
CA GLY A 127 16.70 1.76 -4.45
C GLY A 127 15.49 2.64 -4.69
N MET A 128 14.78 2.94 -3.62
CA MET A 128 13.67 3.88 -3.62
C MET A 128 13.71 4.78 -2.39
N VAL A 129 13.12 5.95 -2.51
CA VAL A 129 12.89 6.86 -1.37
C VAL A 129 11.43 7.28 -1.46
N LEU A 130 10.65 6.86 -0.49
CA LEU A 130 9.20 7.04 -0.47
C LEU A 130 8.77 7.85 0.75
N THR A 131 7.63 8.49 0.62
CA THR A 131 6.86 9.09 1.72
C THR A 131 5.41 8.67 1.62
N ARG A 132 4.67 8.81 2.69
CA ARG A 132 3.22 8.56 2.70
C ARG A 132 2.46 9.89 2.85
N ASP A 133 1.20 9.88 2.45
CA ASP A 133 0.26 10.95 2.75
C ASP A 133 0.07 11.10 4.27
N ARG A 134 -0.39 12.27 4.68
CA ARG A 134 -0.71 12.51 6.08
C ARG A 134 -1.86 11.62 6.51
N PRO A 135 -1.77 10.98 7.69
CA PRO A 135 -2.87 10.23 8.26
C PRO A 135 -4.07 11.14 8.54
N ASN A 136 -5.22 10.52 8.75
CA ASN A 136 -6.41 11.23 9.18
C ASN A 136 -6.10 11.94 10.51
N GLY A 137 -6.42 13.23 10.59
CA GLY A 137 -6.18 13.99 11.81
C GLY A 137 -7.27 13.71 12.85
N PHE A 138 -6.96 12.94 13.89
CA PHE A 138 -7.74 12.83 15.11
C PHE A 138 -7.07 13.71 16.17
N TRP A 139 -7.81 14.66 16.74
CA TRP A 139 -7.28 15.49 17.82
C TRP A 139 -7.12 14.64 19.08
N THR A 140 -5.92 14.62 19.65
CA THR A 140 -5.59 13.80 20.82
C THR A 140 -5.45 14.64 22.08
N SER A 141 -5.07 15.91 21.94
CA SER A 141 -4.67 16.71 23.08
C SER A 141 -5.17 18.16 22.98
N TYR A 142 -5.54 18.72 24.14
CA TYR A 142 -5.90 20.11 24.30
C TYR A 142 -5.26 20.71 25.56
N GLU A 143 -5.26 22.05 25.67
CA GLU A 143 -4.78 22.74 26.87
C GLU A 143 -5.84 22.66 27.98
N SER A 144 -5.44 22.12 29.16
CA SER A 144 -6.33 22.04 30.32
C SER A 144 -6.88 23.41 30.69
N GLY A 145 -8.19 23.48 30.94
CA GLY A 145 -8.89 24.73 31.21
C GLY A 145 -9.32 25.52 29.97
N ASN A 146 -8.91 25.10 28.76
CA ASN A 146 -9.37 25.69 27.50
C ASN A 146 -9.59 24.62 26.42
N ASN A 147 -10.69 23.89 26.48
CA ASN A 147 -11.01 22.79 25.55
C ASN A 147 -11.08 23.22 24.08
N ALA A 148 -11.18 24.51 23.79
CA ALA A 148 -11.14 25.03 22.42
C ALA A 148 -9.71 25.11 21.86
N ASN A 149 -8.70 25.05 22.71
CA ASN A 149 -7.28 25.08 22.31
C ASN A 149 -6.73 23.65 22.12
N GLN A 150 -7.04 23.04 20.98
CA GLN A 150 -6.49 21.75 20.57
C GLN A 150 -5.05 21.93 20.10
N ILE A 151 -4.13 21.19 20.67
CA ILE A 151 -2.68 21.43 20.52
C ILE A 151 -1.92 20.29 19.85
N MET A 152 -2.48 19.08 19.75
CA MET A 152 -1.87 17.95 19.03
C MET A 152 -2.94 17.07 18.39
N ASN A 153 -2.64 16.59 17.19
CA ASN A 153 -3.43 15.58 16.49
C ASN A 153 -2.53 14.47 15.92
N THR A 154 -3.13 13.33 15.53
CA THR A 154 -2.39 12.18 14.99
C THR A 154 -1.63 12.49 13.71
N GLY A 155 -2.05 13.49 12.93
CA GLY A 155 -1.35 13.94 11.73
C GLY A 155 -0.08 14.75 12.01
N ASP A 156 0.15 15.18 13.26
CA ASP A 156 1.38 15.90 13.64
C ASP A 156 2.57 14.95 13.75
N ALA A 157 2.34 13.66 14.04
CA ALA A 157 3.33 12.58 13.95
C ALA A 157 3.43 12.08 12.51
N ASN A 158 3.76 12.98 11.58
CA ASN A 158 3.88 12.66 10.17
C ASN A 158 5.17 11.88 9.88
N ALA A 159 5.06 10.88 9.03
CA ALA A 159 6.21 10.08 8.63
C ALA A 159 7.07 10.83 7.61
N ASP A 160 8.38 10.81 7.83
CA ASP A 160 9.37 11.37 6.92
C ASP A 160 9.62 10.48 5.69
N TRP A 161 10.47 10.97 4.78
CA TRP A 161 10.96 10.20 3.65
C TRP A 161 11.80 9.01 4.13
N GLN A 162 11.46 7.80 3.64
CA GLN A 162 12.17 6.58 4.01
C GLN A 162 12.74 5.86 2.80
N GLY A 163 13.92 5.27 3.01
CA GLY A 163 14.58 4.43 2.03
C GLY A 163 13.91 3.07 1.90
N GLY A 164 14.06 2.48 0.72
CA GLY A 164 13.62 1.13 0.43
C GLY A 164 14.41 0.54 -0.72
N TRP A 165 14.10 -0.70 -1.06
CA TRP A 165 14.71 -1.37 -2.18
C TRP A 165 13.67 -2.17 -2.97
N MET A 166 13.98 -2.40 -4.23
CA MET A 166 13.17 -3.19 -5.15
C MET A 166 14.04 -4.14 -5.97
N ALA A 167 13.50 -5.30 -6.28
CA ALA A 167 14.13 -6.26 -7.18
C ALA A 167 13.08 -6.93 -8.04
N SER A 168 13.42 -7.22 -9.28
CA SER A 168 12.61 -8.06 -10.14
C SER A 168 13.44 -9.11 -10.85
N PHE A 169 12.78 -10.21 -11.19
CA PHE A 169 13.39 -11.29 -11.95
C PHE A 169 12.34 -11.99 -12.80
N GLY A 170 12.70 -12.37 -14.00
CA GLY A 170 11.75 -13.04 -14.88
C GLY A 170 12.39 -13.67 -16.10
N LYS A 171 11.53 -14.27 -16.90
CA LYS A 171 11.92 -14.92 -18.15
C LYS A 171 10.90 -14.67 -19.24
N TRP A 172 11.38 -14.36 -20.43
CA TRP A 172 10.59 -14.30 -21.63
C TRP A 172 10.54 -15.66 -22.30
N PHE A 173 9.37 -16.03 -22.80
CA PHE A 173 9.08 -17.26 -23.53
C PHE A 173 8.53 -16.90 -24.91
N GLY A 174 8.76 -17.78 -25.86
CA GLY A 174 8.36 -17.52 -27.25
C GLY A 174 9.30 -16.50 -27.87
N GLY A 175 9.59 -16.69 -29.05
CA GLY A 175 10.44 -15.83 -29.85
C GLY A 175 9.92 -15.85 -31.27
N CYS A 176 10.43 -14.94 -32.08
CA CYS A 176 10.22 -15.00 -33.50
C CYS A 176 10.64 -16.38 -34.01
N ASN A 177 9.71 -17.13 -34.55
CA ASN A 177 10.06 -18.18 -35.46
C ASN A 177 10.21 -17.51 -36.84
N PRO A 178 11.40 -17.27 -37.34
CA PRO A 178 11.61 -16.53 -38.58
C PRO A 178 10.85 -17.13 -39.74
N CYS A 179 10.50 -18.42 -39.68
CA CYS A 179 9.77 -19.09 -40.75
C CYS A 179 8.26 -19.17 -40.54
N ALA A 180 7.75 -19.09 -39.31
CA ALA A 180 6.33 -19.29 -39.00
C ALA A 180 5.58 -18.03 -38.57
N ASN A 181 6.21 -17.19 -37.76
CA ASN A 181 5.59 -15.93 -37.28
C ASN A 181 6.67 -14.96 -36.78
N PRO A 182 7.27 -14.16 -37.66
CA PRO A 182 8.42 -13.32 -37.32
C PRO A 182 8.08 -12.20 -36.33
N CYS A 183 6.79 -11.88 -36.14
CA CYS A 183 6.32 -10.78 -35.31
C CYS A 183 5.23 -11.20 -34.30
N GLY A 184 5.28 -12.46 -33.84
CA GLY A 184 4.33 -12.96 -32.84
C GLY A 184 4.49 -12.30 -31.47
N PRO A 185 3.44 -12.32 -30.63
CA PRO A 185 3.52 -11.80 -29.28
C PRO A 185 4.54 -12.59 -28.45
N ARG A 186 5.32 -11.87 -27.62
CA ARG A 186 6.18 -12.47 -26.61
C ARG A 186 5.44 -12.59 -25.31
N HIS A 187 5.58 -13.72 -24.64
CA HIS A 187 5.04 -13.94 -23.32
C HIS A 187 6.18 -14.06 -22.30
N GLY A 188 5.95 -13.65 -21.09
CA GLY A 188 6.93 -13.74 -20.02
C GLY A 188 6.27 -13.97 -18.68
N LEU A 189 7.09 -14.39 -17.72
CA LEU A 189 6.73 -14.47 -16.32
C LEU A 189 7.75 -13.66 -15.53
N GLY A 190 7.26 -12.76 -14.68
CA GLY A 190 8.10 -11.92 -13.83
C GLY A 190 7.64 -11.95 -12.39
N VAL A 191 8.60 -11.89 -11.48
CA VAL A 191 8.39 -11.68 -10.04
C VAL A 191 9.02 -10.36 -9.68
N THR A 192 8.30 -9.54 -8.93
CA THR A 192 8.80 -8.26 -8.41
C THR A 192 8.58 -8.22 -6.90
N TYR A 193 9.58 -7.77 -6.18
CA TYR A 193 9.52 -7.53 -4.75
C TYR A 193 9.95 -6.11 -4.46
N PHE A 194 9.29 -5.44 -3.53
CA PHE A 194 9.82 -4.24 -2.90
C PHE A 194 9.49 -4.19 -1.41
N SER A 195 10.31 -3.45 -0.66
CA SER A 195 10.14 -3.21 0.76
C SER A 195 10.72 -1.85 1.14
N THR A 196 10.09 -1.18 2.10
CA THR A 196 10.59 0.06 2.67
C THR A 196 11.29 -0.21 4.01
N ALA A 197 12.19 0.67 4.42
CA ALA A 197 12.52 0.81 5.83
C ALA A 197 11.29 1.36 6.58
N PRO A 198 11.18 1.17 7.90
CA PRO A 198 10.07 1.69 8.66
C PRO A 198 9.98 3.22 8.54
N PHE A 199 8.83 3.73 8.15
CA PHE A 199 8.50 5.15 8.27
C PHE A 199 8.31 5.45 9.76
N GLN A 200 8.85 6.57 10.25
CA GLN A 200 8.74 6.95 11.63
C GLN A 200 8.29 8.40 11.73
N GLY A 201 7.38 8.67 12.65
CA GLY A 201 6.89 9.99 12.96
C GLY A 201 6.72 10.14 14.47
N ARG A 202 7.05 11.29 15.02
CA ARG A 202 6.86 11.60 16.42
C ARG A 202 6.42 13.05 16.60
N SER A 203 5.43 13.24 17.48
CA SER A 203 5.03 14.56 17.95
C SER A 203 4.88 14.54 19.46
N THR A 204 5.35 15.61 20.12
CA THR A 204 5.25 15.74 21.57
C THR A 204 4.80 17.13 21.92
N VAL A 205 3.83 17.23 22.83
CA VAL A 205 3.40 18.47 23.44
C VAL A 205 3.66 18.41 24.94
N ASN A 206 4.11 19.54 25.49
CA ASN A 206 4.40 19.68 26.92
C ASN A 206 3.48 20.73 27.55
N ALA A 207 3.23 20.57 28.84
CA ALA A 207 2.54 21.58 29.63
C ALA A 207 3.22 22.94 29.48
N ALA A 208 2.45 23.98 29.13
CA ALA A 208 3.00 25.29 28.84
C ALA A 208 3.38 26.04 30.11
N ASP A 209 2.52 25.99 31.13
CA ASP A 209 2.77 26.61 32.44
C ASP A 209 2.03 25.84 33.57
N PRO A 210 2.69 24.78 34.11
CA PRO A 210 2.12 23.97 35.19
C PRO A 210 1.74 24.79 36.43
N GLY A 211 2.47 25.89 36.71
CA GLY A 211 2.21 26.79 37.84
C GLY A 211 0.91 27.56 37.72
N ASN A 212 0.40 27.79 36.50
CA ASN A 212 -0.85 28.44 36.18
C ASN A 212 -1.93 27.48 35.64
N ASN A 213 -1.79 26.19 35.93
CA ASN A 213 -2.73 25.13 35.53
C ASN A 213 -2.87 24.95 34.01
N GLN A 214 -1.80 25.27 33.25
CA GLN A 214 -1.73 25.05 31.81
C GLN A 214 -1.08 23.70 31.51
N TRP A 215 -1.77 22.63 31.87
CA TRP A 215 -1.40 21.24 31.61
C TRP A 215 -1.92 20.79 30.24
N VAL A 216 -1.60 19.56 29.85
CA VAL A 216 -2.09 18.92 28.65
C VAL A 216 -3.13 17.88 29.02
N SER A 217 -4.31 17.92 28.40
CA SER A 217 -5.38 16.95 28.62
C SER A 217 -5.73 16.22 27.34
N SER A 218 -6.17 14.95 27.46
CA SER A 218 -6.60 14.13 26.33
C SER A 218 -8.02 14.49 25.90
N THR A 219 -8.28 14.38 24.59
CA THR A 219 -9.64 14.47 24.04
C THR A 219 -10.41 13.18 24.15
N ILE A 220 -9.75 12.06 24.50
CA ILE A 220 -10.39 10.77 24.74
C ILE A 220 -11.05 10.84 26.12
N ASP A 221 -12.34 10.54 26.20
CA ASP A 221 -13.04 10.45 27.48
C ASP A 221 -12.64 9.16 28.20
N MET A 222 -12.05 9.32 29.38
CA MET A 222 -11.53 8.22 30.21
C MET A 222 -12.39 7.93 31.43
N ASN A 223 -13.61 8.51 31.47
CA ASN A 223 -14.54 8.31 32.55
C ASN A 223 -15.65 7.31 32.15
N ASP A 224 -16.13 6.55 33.09
CA ASP A 224 -17.33 5.72 32.97
C ASP A 224 -18.49 6.37 33.75
N VAL A 225 -19.71 5.89 33.53
CA VAL A 225 -20.93 6.30 34.25
C VAL A 225 -20.77 6.14 35.77
N GLY A 226 -19.90 5.25 36.23
CA GLY A 226 -19.60 4.97 37.63
C GLY A 226 -18.44 5.75 38.25
N GLY A 227 -17.70 6.53 37.47
CA GLY A 227 -16.50 7.25 37.87
C GLY A 227 -15.29 6.98 36.96
N PRO A 228 -14.08 7.40 37.36
CA PRO A 228 -12.89 7.20 36.54
C PRO A 228 -12.54 5.72 36.34
N ILE A 229 -12.04 5.40 35.17
CA ILE A 229 -11.57 4.06 34.84
C ILE A 229 -10.21 3.82 35.53
N GLN A 230 -10.03 2.66 36.14
CA GLN A 230 -8.81 2.35 36.91
C GLN A 230 -8.06 1.16 36.30
N PHE A 231 -6.74 1.25 36.29
CA PHE A 231 -5.86 0.11 36.08
C PHE A 231 -6.01 -0.93 37.20
N PRO A 232 -5.64 -2.21 36.98
CA PRO A 232 -5.67 -3.24 38.00
C PRO A 232 -4.86 -2.91 39.28
N ASP A 233 -3.86 -2.04 39.21
CA ASP A 233 -3.06 -1.55 40.34
C ASP A 233 -3.74 -0.46 41.15
N GLY A 234 -4.93 0.01 40.74
CA GLY A 234 -5.75 1.01 41.42
C GLY A 234 -5.47 2.46 41.01
N ASN A 235 -4.52 2.72 40.09
CA ASN A 235 -4.31 4.04 39.54
C ASN A 235 -5.41 4.38 38.50
N GLU A 236 -5.87 5.62 38.49
CA GLU A 236 -6.87 6.08 37.53
C GLU A 236 -6.20 6.39 36.20
N VAL A 237 -6.83 6.01 35.08
CA VAL A 237 -6.29 6.28 33.72
C VAL A 237 -6.22 7.80 33.49
N ASP A 238 -7.19 8.50 34.02
CA ASP A 238 -7.33 9.96 33.98
C ASP A 238 -6.11 10.68 34.61
N ASP A 239 -5.54 10.14 35.68
CA ASP A 239 -4.35 10.69 36.34
C ASP A 239 -3.13 10.82 35.43
N TYR A 240 -3.07 10.01 34.36
CA TYR A 240 -1.97 10.05 33.41
C TYR A 240 -2.25 11.00 32.24
N PHE A 241 -3.47 10.97 31.69
CA PHE A 241 -3.82 11.64 30.44
C PHE A 241 -4.55 12.97 30.61
N ASP A 242 -5.16 13.22 31.77
CA ASP A 242 -5.71 14.54 32.08
C ASP A 242 -4.70 15.31 32.96
N ASN A 243 -4.54 16.59 32.67
CA ASN A 243 -3.54 17.44 33.35
C ASN A 243 -2.12 16.83 33.34
N SER A 244 -1.72 16.22 32.24
CA SER A 244 -0.42 15.59 32.06
C SER A 244 0.70 16.63 31.85
N ALA A 245 1.92 16.26 32.24
CA ALA A 245 3.11 17.07 32.00
C ALA A 245 3.52 17.09 30.54
N SER A 246 3.30 15.96 29.84
CA SER A 246 3.53 15.85 28.40
C SER A 246 2.70 14.72 27.79
N GLN A 247 2.36 14.87 26.53
CA GLN A 247 1.77 13.81 25.71
C GLN A 247 2.54 13.66 24.43
N THR A 248 2.69 12.41 23.96
CA THR A 248 3.49 12.06 22.79
C THR A 248 2.71 11.08 21.91
N ILE A 249 2.78 11.30 20.60
CA ILE A 249 2.38 10.33 19.60
C ILE A 249 3.64 9.84 18.89
N ASP A 250 3.84 8.53 18.90
CA ASP A 250 4.85 7.82 18.12
C ASP A 250 4.14 6.98 17.06
N ARG A 251 4.61 7.05 15.81
CA ARG A 251 4.09 6.30 14.68
C ARG A 251 5.21 5.54 13.99
N GLN A 252 4.92 4.30 13.60
CA GLN A 252 5.82 3.51 12.78
C GLN A 252 5.01 2.73 11.74
N ASP A 253 5.41 2.81 10.47
CA ASP A 253 4.76 2.14 9.37
C ASP A 253 5.76 1.32 8.57
N TYR A 254 5.29 0.23 7.95
CA TYR A 254 6.12 -0.67 7.16
C TYR A 254 5.36 -1.21 5.96
N ILE A 255 6.01 -1.27 4.80
CA ILE A 255 5.39 -1.71 3.56
C ILE A 255 6.23 -2.79 2.89
N GLN A 256 5.55 -3.85 2.45
CA GLN A 256 6.13 -4.90 1.61
C GLN A 256 5.19 -5.25 0.46
N SER A 257 5.77 -5.69 -0.66
CA SER A 257 4.97 -6.17 -1.79
C SER A 257 5.70 -7.25 -2.58
N VAL A 258 4.98 -8.30 -2.94
CA VAL A 258 5.40 -9.34 -3.87
C VAL A 258 4.41 -9.42 -5.01
N GLU A 259 4.86 -9.35 -6.24
CA GLU A 259 4.05 -9.48 -7.44
C GLU A 259 4.55 -10.66 -8.29
N ILE A 260 3.63 -11.46 -8.81
CA ILE A 260 3.91 -12.48 -9.83
C ILE A 260 3.03 -12.15 -11.02
N ASN A 261 3.64 -11.72 -12.12
CA ASN A 261 2.94 -11.23 -13.29
C ASN A 261 3.28 -12.06 -14.54
N MET A 262 2.24 -12.44 -15.26
CA MET A 262 2.35 -12.83 -16.65
C MET A 262 2.48 -11.58 -17.50
N LEU A 263 3.45 -11.55 -18.38
CA LEU A 263 3.75 -10.43 -19.26
C LEU A 263 3.40 -10.84 -20.70
N THR A 264 2.79 -9.93 -21.45
CA THR A 264 2.51 -10.13 -22.87
C THR A 264 2.87 -8.88 -23.64
N GLN A 265 3.83 -9.00 -24.52
CA GLN A 265 4.34 -7.91 -25.33
C GLN A 265 3.93 -8.10 -26.79
N TYR A 266 3.27 -7.09 -27.34
CA TYR A 266 2.96 -7.02 -28.75
C TYR A 266 3.95 -6.10 -29.45
N TRP A 267 4.56 -6.59 -30.52
CA TRP A 267 5.43 -5.80 -31.36
C TRP A 267 4.59 -4.97 -32.36
N GLN A 268 4.84 -3.66 -32.37
CA GLN A 268 4.28 -2.76 -33.40
C GLN A 268 5.44 -2.14 -34.19
N PRO A 269 5.76 -2.64 -35.38
CA PRO A 269 6.98 -2.28 -36.11
C PRO A 269 7.10 -0.81 -36.50
N ASN A 270 6.02 -0.04 -36.43
CA ASN A 270 6.01 1.37 -36.83
C ASN A 270 5.62 2.34 -35.68
N ALA A 271 5.53 1.87 -34.45
CA ALA A 271 5.14 2.70 -33.33
C ALA A 271 6.37 3.06 -32.46
N HIS A 272 6.47 4.32 -32.10
CA HIS A 272 7.47 4.77 -31.12
C HIS A 272 7.16 4.26 -29.69
N CYS A 273 6.02 3.60 -29.51
CA CYS A 273 5.56 3.09 -28.23
C CYS A 273 5.46 1.56 -28.28
N GLN A 274 6.06 0.91 -27.31
CA GLN A 274 5.92 -0.51 -27.08
C GLN A 274 5.05 -0.74 -25.83
N VAL A 275 4.01 -1.56 -25.98
CA VAL A 275 3.11 -1.88 -24.87
C VAL A 275 3.33 -3.30 -24.40
N THR A 276 3.57 -3.47 -23.09
CA THR A 276 3.62 -4.75 -22.41
C THR A 276 2.47 -4.82 -21.44
N TRP A 277 1.52 -5.71 -21.71
CA TRP A 277 0.42 -6.00 -20.78
C TRP A 277 0.92 -6.89 -19.65
N LEU A 278 0.42 -6.66 -18.47
CA LEU A 278 0.70 -7.47 -17.30
C LEU A 278 -0.61 -7.88 -16.62
N ALA A 279 -0.66 -9.13 -16.20
CA ALA A 279 -1.75 -9.68 -15.41
C ALA A 279 -1.17 -10.67 -14.40
N GLY A 280 -1.57 -10.58 -13.15
CA GLY A 280 -0.96 -11.44 -12.14
C GLY A 280 -1.61 -11.38 -10.78
N VAL A 281 -0.90 -11.95 -9.83
CA VAL A 281 -1.27 -11.93 -8.41
C VAL A 281 -0.28 -11.07 -7.65
N ARG A 282 -0.78 -10.38 -6.62
CA ARG A 282 0.04 -9.56 -5.75
C ARG A 282 -0.33 -9.82 -4.30
N TRP A 283 0.67 -9.91 -3.45
CA TRP A 283 0.58 -9.74 -2.02
C TRP A 283 1.17 -8.37 -1.66
N PHE A 284 0.42 -7.60 -0.87
CA PHE A 284 0.83 -6.29 -0.38
C PHE A 284 0.53 -6.23 1.10
N ARG A 285 1.53 -5.94 1.92
CA ARG A 285 1.41 -5.78 3.35
C ARG A 285 1.66 -4.34 3.75
N PHE A 286 0.79 -3.84 4.60
CA PHE A 286 0.92 -2.57 5.28
C PHE A 286 0.73 -2.78 6.77
N ASP A 287 1.79 -2.57 7.54
CA ASP A 287 1.80 -2.61 9.00
C ASP A 287 1.92 -1.18 9.52
N GLU A 288 1.05 -0.80 10.44
CA GLU A 288 1.06 0.50 11.11
C GLU A 288 0.92 0.30 12.60
N SER A 289 1.78 1.00 13.37
CA SER A 289 1.73 1.07 14.83
C SER A 289 1.67 2.53 15.25
N LEU A 290 0.74 2.87 16.11
CA LEU A 290 0.58 4.19 16.71
C LEU A 290 0.53 4.04 18.23
N THR A 291 1.46 4.70 18.93
CA THR A 291 1.48 4.79 20.38
C THR A 291 1.15 6.21 20.80
N TYR A 292 0.07 6.37 21.56
CA TYR A 292 -0.27 7.61 22.23
C TYR A 292 0.07 7.47 23.72
N SER A 293 1.01 8.25 24.21
CA SER A 293 1.52 8.14 25.58
C SER A 293 1.47 9.46 26.34
N ALA A 294 1.38 9.39 27.66
CA ALA A 294 1.37 10.52 28.55
C ALA A 294 2.29 10.33 29.73
N ILE A 295 2.82 11.45 30.22
CA ILE A 295 3.50 11.55 31.52
C ILE A 295 2.58 12.33 32.47
N ALA A 296 2.20 11.72 33.57
CA ALA A 296 1.36 12.33 34.60
C ALA A 296 1.95 13.67 35.08
N GLY A 297 1.11 14.64 35.36
CA GLY A 297 1.52 16.00 35.69
C GLY A 297 0.96 16.49 37.02
N ALA A 298 -0.28 16.96 37.04
CA ALA A 298 -0.91 17.50 38.26
C ALA A 298 -1.25 16.41 39.26
N SER A 299 -1.77 15.26 38.79
CA SER A 299 -1.97 14.05 39.57
C SER A 299 -0.70 13.19 39.54
N VAL A 300 -0.34 12.59 40.64
CA VAL A 300 0.83 11.72 40.73
C VAL A 300 0.34 10.32 41.08
N PRO A 301 0.27 9.42 40.09
CA PRO A 301 -0.11 8.02 40.35
C PRO A 301 0.93 7.34 41.25
N THR A 302 0.51 6.26 41.89
CA THR A 302 1.42 5.43 42.69
C THR A 302 2.27 4.58 41.72
N GLY A 303 3.59 4.68 41.82
CA GLY A 303 4.52 3.94 40.93
C GLY A 303 4.96 4.74 39.71
N SER A 304 4.79 4.21 38.52
CA SER A 304 5.17 4.86 37.27
C SER A 304 4.27 6.07 36.96
N THR A 305 4.87 7.15 36.45
CA THR A 305 4.13 8.30 35.93
C THR A 305 3.78 8.19 34.44
N TYR A 306 4.12 7.09 33.78
CA TYR A 306 3.92 6.85 32.35
C TYR A 306 2.71 5.95 32.11
N ALA A 307 1.90 6.30 31.14
CA ALA A 307 0.89 5.41 30.57
C ALA A 307 0.83 5.56 29.04
N ALA A 308 0.34 4.53 28.35
CA ALA A 308 0.25 4.52 26.91
C ALA A 308 -0.97 3.75 26.39
N MET A 309 -1.40 4.14 25.20
CA MET A 309 -2.37 3.45 24.35
C MET A 309 -1.68 3.09 23.05
N ASP A 310 -1.63 1.80 22.72
CA ASP A 310 -1.05 1.29 21.47
C ASP A 310 -2.17 0.82 20.55
N PHE A 311 -2.08 1.20 19.29
CA PHE A 311 -2.99 0.81 18.21
C PHE A 311 -2.19 0.23 17.06
N ASP A 312 -2.11 -1.09 16.99
CA ASP A 312 -1.38 -1.81 15.95
C ASP A 312 -2.35 -2.31 14.88
N CYS A 313 -2.08 -2.04 13.61
CA CYS A 313 -2.88 -2.48 12.46
C CYS A 313 -1.99 -3.17 11.42
N THR A 314 -2.31 -4.42 11.08
CA THR A 314 -1.70 -5.15 9.97
C THR A 314 -2.75 -5.41 8.90
N ASN A 315 -2.44 -5.03 7.67
CA ASN A 315 -3.25 -5.28 6.49
C ASN A 315 -2.48 -6.19 5.52
N ASP A 316 -2.97 -7.39 5.27
CA ASP A 316 -2.43 -8.33 4.30
C ASP A 316 -3.38 -8.44 3.10
N LEU A 317 -3.04 -7.78 2.00
CA LEU A 317 -3.82 -7.74 0.78
C LEU A 317 -3.32 -8.81 -0.19
N VAL A 318 -4.17 -9.75 -0.57
CA VAL A 318 -3.88 -10.77 -1.60
C VAL A 318 -4.93 -10.69 -2.69
N GLY A 319 -4.52 -10.54 -3.94
CA GLY A 319 -5.49 -10.38 -5.02
C GLY A 319 -4.89 -10.41 -6.42
N PHE A 320 -5.75 -10.11 -7.37
CA PHE A 320 -5.41 -10.05 -8.79
C PHE A 320 -5.19 -8.61 -9.23
N GLN A 321 -4.19 -8.43 -10.07
CA GLN A 321 -3.89 -7.14 -10.68
C GLN A 321 -3.79 -7.25 -12.20
N LEU A 322 -4.14 -6.15 -12.84
CA LEU A 322 -3.94 -5.89 -14.26
C LEU A 322 -3.16 -4.60 -14.43
N GLY A 323 -2.39 -4.51 -15.49
CA GLY A 323 -1.69 -3.30 -15.83
C GLY A 323 -1.12 -3.33 -17.23
N ALA A 324 -0.48 -2.23 -17.59
CA ALA A 324 0.21 -2.10 -18.84
C ALA A 324 1.44 -1.22 -18.65
N ARG A 325 2.54 -1.58 -19.28
CA ARG A 325 3.71 -0.72 -19.40
C ARG A 325 3.82 -0.22 -20.82
N CYS A 326 3.86 1.08 -21.00
CA CYS A 326 4.15 1.73 -22.27
C CYS A 326 5.56 2.33 -22.20
N ASP A 327 6.45 1.84 -23.04
CA ASP A 327 7.80 2.39 -23.23
C ASP A 327 7.82 3.22 -24.50
N TRP A 328 8.13 4.50 -24.36
CA TRP A 328 8.19 5.47 -25.47
C TRP A 328 9.64 5.77 -25.79
N TYR A 329 10.10 5.31 -26.94
CA TYR A 329 11.47 5.45 -27.39
C TYR A 329 11.70 6.81 -28.05
N LEU A 330 12.45 7.68 -27.41
CA LEU A 330 12.88 8.97 -27.95
C LEU A 330 14.13 8.82 -28.80
N THR A 331 15.00 7.88 -28.43
CA THR A 331 16.20 7.50 -29.19
C THR A 331 16.42 5.98 -29.06
N GLN A 332 17.43 5.44 -29.76
CA GLN A 332 17.81 4.04 -29.64
C GLN A 332 18.24 3.61 -28.22
N ARG A 333 18.63 4.56 -27.37
CA ARG A 333 19.14 4.29 -26.02
C ARG A 333 18.30 4.90 -24.92
N PHE A 334 17.43 5.84 -25.24
CA PHE A 334 16.66 6.56 -24.22
C PHE A 334 15.16 6.37 -24.46
N SER A 335 14.46 5.94 -23.42
CA SER A 335 13.01 5.82 -23.42
C SER A 335 12.38 6.39 -22.15
N LEU A 336 11.15 6.85 -22.31
CA LEU A 336 10.26 7.16 -21.19
C LEU A 336 9.33 5.99 -21.01
N PHE A 337 8.89 5.75 -19.77
CA PHE A 337 7.90 4.71 -19.49
C PHE A 337 6.81 5.18 -18.54
N VAL A 338 5.64 4.59 -18.70
CA VAL A 338 4.54 4.70 -17.77
C VAL A 338 3.95 3.30 -17.53
N THR A 339 3.70 2.97 -16.26
CA THR A 339 3.19 1.65 -15.87
C THR A 339 2.06 1.81 -14.86
N PRO A 340 0.80 2.01 -15.31
CA PRO A 340 -0.37 1.88 -14.46
C PRO A 340 -0.63 0.40 -14.13
N LYS A 341 -0.94 0.13 -12.87
CA LYS A 341 -1.41 -1.17 -12.35
C LYS A 341 -2.58 -0.91 -11.41
N PHE A 342 -3.56 -1.79 -11.43
CA PHE A 342 -4.69 -1.75 -10.50
C PHE A 342 -5.21 -3.15 -10.25
N GLY A 343 -5.78 -3.38 -9.08
CA GLY A 343 -6.29 -4.69 -8.71
C GLY A 343 -7.31 -4.64 -7.59
N LEU A 344 -7.95 -5.80 -7.42
CA LEU A 344 -8.91 -6.10 -6.38
C LEU A 344 -8.33 -7.17 -5.47
N TYR A 345 -8.41 -6.93 -4.15
CA TYR A 345 -7.72 -7.72 -3.14
C TYR A 345 -8.67 -8.14 -2.03
N GLY A 346 -8.55 -9.39 -1.59
CA GLY A 346 -8.99 -9.78 -0.26
C GLY A 346 -7.97 -9.25 0.75
N ASN A 347 -8.43 -8.52 1.75
CA ASN A 347 -7.60 -7.95 2.80
C ASN A 347 -7.87 -8.71 4.11
N TYR A 348 -6.85 -9.36 4.67
CA TYR A 348 -6.87 -9.90 6.01
C TYR A 348 -6.31 -8.87 6.96
N ILE A 349 -7.15 -8.38 7.86
CA ILE A 349 -6.85 -7.29 8.78
C ILE A 349 -6.70 -7.86 10.18
N GLN A 350 -5.63 -7.51 10.86
CA GLN A 350 -5.39 -7.78 12.27
C GLN A 350 -5.18 -6.46 13.00
N THR A 351 -5.83 -6.30 14.15
CA THR A 351 -5.61 -5.15 15.03
C THR A 351 -5.28 -5.64 16.43
N ARG A 352 -4.44 -4.89 17.12
CA ARG A 352 -4.20 -5.06 18.56
C ARG A 352 -4.24 -3.69 19.23
N ASN A 353 -5.19 -3.53 20.14
CA ASN A 353 -5.39 -2.30 20.89
C ASN A 353 -5.07 -2.56 22.36
N ARG A 354 -4.13 -1.79 22.90
CA ARG A 354 -3.65 -1.95 24.30
C ARG A 354 -3.71 -0.62 25.02
N VAL A 355 -4.08 -0.68 26.30
CA VAL A 355 -3.99 0.44 27.22
C VAL A 355 -3.28 -0.08 28.48
N PHE A 356 -2.15 0.54 28.82
CA PHE A 356 -1.29 0.08 29.90
C PHE A 356 -0.52 1.24 30.55
N ASN A 357 -0.04 1.01 31.78
CA ASN A 357 0.84 1.94 32.46
C ASN A 357 2.29 1.41 32.51
N GLY A 358 3.20 2.26 32.95
CA GLY A 358 4.64 1.95 33.01
C GLY A 358 5.02 0.88 34.05
N ASP A 359 4.12 0.52 34.96
CA ASP A 359 4.30 -0.58 35.93
C ASP A 359 3.89 -1.93 35.31
N GLY A 360 3.43 -1.95 34.06
CA GLY A 360 3.04 -3.15 33.34
C GLY A 360 1.61 -3.61 33.61
N SER A 361 0.77 -2.77 34.22
CA SER A 361 -0.64 -3.04 34.41
C SER A 361 -1.39 -2.74 33.10
N TYR A 362 -2.08 -3.73 32.55
CA TYR A 362 -2.93 -3.58 31.36
C TYR A 362 -4.38 -3.36 31.78
N LEU A 363 -4.99 -2.29 31.30
CA LEU A 363 -6.42 -2.08 31.36
C LEU A 363 -7.11 -2.92 30.30
N TYR A 364 -6.60 -2.82 29.06
CA TYR A 364 -7.09 -3.55 27.89
C TYR A 364 -5.93 -4.10 27.06
N ASP A 365 -6.14 -5.29 26.51
CA ASP A 365 -5.29 -5.91 25.49
C ASP A 365 -6.21 -6.72 24.56
N PHE A 366 -6.75 -6.04 23.54
CA PHE A 366 -7.68 -6.63 22.60
C PHE A 366 -6.98 -6.93 21.29
N GLN A 367 -7.05 -8.19 20.86
CA GLN A 367 -6.59 -8.60 19.55
C GLN A 367 -7.79 -9.05 18.72
N GLN A 368 -7.98 -8.44 17.56
CA GLN A 368 -9.10 -8.71 16.67
C GLN A 368 -8.60 -8.98 15.25
N ASN A 369 -9.41 -9.69 14.47
CA ASN A 369 -9.14 -9.89 13.06
C ASN A 369 -10.44 -9.86 12.25
N THR A 370 -10.34 -9.43 11.01
CA THR A 370 -11.47 -9.43 10.07
C THR A 370 -10.95 -9.57 8.65
N THR A 371 -11.86 -9.81 7.72
CA THR A 371 -11.56 -9.82 6.30
C THR A 371 -12.37 -8.77 5.56
N GLY A 372 -11.79 -8.20 4.53
CA GLY A 372 -12.44 -7.19 3.73
C GLY A 372 -12.03 -7.24 2.27
N VAL A 373 -12.58 -6.34 1.49
CA VAL A 373 -12.19 -6.11 0.09
C VAL A 373 -11.48 -4.77 0.03
N SER A 374 -10.32 -4.75 -0.61
CA SER A 374 -9.49 -3.55 -0.81
C SER A 374 -9.18 -3.35 -2.28
N PHE A 375 -9.04 -2.09 -2.69
CA PHE A 375 -8.54 -1.73 -4.00
C PHE A 375 -7.11 -1.19 -3.85
N LEU A 376 -6.23 -1.60 -4.76
CA LEU A 376 -4.88 -1.08 -4.82
C LEU A 376 -4.57 -0.67 -6.26
N GLY A 377 -4.13 0.58 -6.42
CA GLY A 377 -3.62 1.14 -7.65
C GLY A 377 -2.15 1.53 -7.51
N GLN A 378 -1.38 1.39 -8.59
CA GLN A 378 0.00 1.85 -8.66
C GLN A 378 0.24 2.51 -10.00
N LEU A 379 0.99 3.60 -10.00
CA LEU A 379 1.46 4.29 -11.18
C LEU A 379 2.97 4.52 -11.07
N ASP A 380 3.72 3.96 -12.02
CA ASP A 380 5.16 4.21 -12.16
C ASP A 380 5.38 5.03 -13.43
N VAL A 381 6.10 6.14 -13.32
CA VAL A 381 6.48 7.00 -14.44
C VAL A 381 7.97 7.25 -14.38
N GLY A 382 8.68 7.12 -15.50
CA GLY A 382 10.11 7.31 -15.46
C GLY A 382 10.78 7.31 -16.81
N ALA A 383 12.10 7.26 -16.73
CA ALA A 383 12.99 7.21 -17.88
C ALA A 383 13.98 6.06 -17.74
N SER A 384 14.43 5.55 -18.84
CA SER A 384 15.48 4.55 -18.87
C SER A 384 16.52 4.85 -19.95
N TYR A 385 17.75 4.47 -19.67
CA TYR A 385 18.89 4.67 -20.56
C TYR A 385 19.68 3.37 -20.71
N GLN A 386 19.79 2.88 -21.93
CA GLN A 386 20.57 1.71 -22.28
C GLN A 386 22.02 2.08 -22.56
N PHE A 387 22.91 1.71 -21.68
CA PHE A 387 24.35 2.00 -21.85
C PHE A 387 25.14 0.79 -22.42
N SER A 388 24.55 -0.41 -22.40
CA SER A 388 25.14 -1.63 -22.97
C SER A 388 24.05 -2.49 -23.61
N GLN A 389 24.43 -3.52 -24.39
CA GLN A 389 23.48 -4.48 -24.98
C GLN A 389 22.67 -5.24 -23.95
N HIS A 390 23.21 -5.43 -22.72
CA HIS A 390 22.60 -6.20 -21.65
C HIS A 390 22.19 -5.36 -20.45
N TRP A 391 22.62 -4.09 -20.36
CA TRP A 391 22.41 -3.28 -19.19
C TRP A 391 21.67 -1.96 -19.49
N ARG A 392 20.71 -1.67 -18.66
CA ARG A 392 19.92 -0.45 -18.69
C ARG A 392 19.83 0.15 -17.29
N ALA A 393 20.04 1.44 -17.16
CA ALA A 393 19.69 2.21 -15.97
C ALA A 393 18.27 2.71 -16.11
N PHE A 394 17.55 2.77 -15.02
CA PHE A 394 16.22 3.38 -14.95
C PHE A 394 16.09 4.26 -13.72
N MET A 395 15.22 5.26 -13.84
CA MET A 395 14.81 6.11 -12.74
C MET A 395 13.39 6.59 -12.97
N GLY A 396 12.68 6.87 -11.87
CA GLY A 396 11.30 7.31 -11.99
C GLY A 396 10.67 7.72 -10.68
N TYR A 397 9.37 7.89 -10.76
CA TYR A 397 8.50 8.20 -9.64
C TYR A 397 7.38 7.18 -9.57
N MET A 398 7.12 6.69 -8.38
CA MET A 398 6.07 5.71 -8.07
C MET A 398 5.04 6.35 -7.16
N ALA A 399 3.77 6.05 -7.42
CA ALA A 399 2.67 6.31 -6.51
C ALA A 399 1.85 5.04 -6.34
N VAL A 400 1.59 4.66 -5.10
CA VAL A 400 0.76 3.51 -4.71
C VAL A 400 -0.37 4.03 -3.85
N ALA A 401 -1.61 3.68 -4.20
CA ALA A 401 -2.80 4.03 -3.43
C ALA A 401 -3.58 2.76 -3.05
N ALA A 402 -3.95 2.63 -1.79
CA ALA A 402 -4.78 1.54 -1.29
C ALA A 402 -6.00 2.10 -0.54
N THR A 403 -7.15 1.44 -0.67
CA THR A 403 -8.39 1.80 0.04
C THR A 403 -9.03 0.56 0.65
N GLY A 404 -9.88 0.74 1.65
CA GLY A 404 -10.50 -0.38 2.36
C GLY A 404 -9.53 -1.08 3.32
N ILE A 405 -8.62 -0.34 3.92
CA ILE A 405 -7.63 -0.81 4.89
C ILE A 405 -7.96 -0.29 6.29
N ALA A 406 -7.46 -0.95 7.31
CA ALA A 406 -7.49 -0.45 8.67
C ALA A 406 -6.26 0.43 8.91
N MET A 407 -6.49 1.60 9.50
CA MET A 407 -5.48 2.56 9.92
C MET A 407 -5.51 2.69 11.43
N SER A 408 -4.37 2.84 12.06
CA SER A 408 -4.27 2.99 13.53
C SER A 408 -5.03 4.20 14.06
N ASP A 409 -5.05 5.31 13.31
CA ASP A 409 -5.82 6.52 13.66
C ASP A 409 -7.33 6.25 13.80
N ASN A 410 -7.85 5.35 12.96
CA ASN A 410 -9.27 5.03 12.94
C ASN A 410 -9.68 4.03 14.05
N GLN A 411 -8.72 3.51 14.80
CA GLN A 411 -8.97 2.59 15.93
C GLN A 411 -8.95 3.32 17.28
N ILE A 412 -8.61 4.61 17.32
CA ILE A 412 -8.61 5.41 18.53
C ILE A 412 -10.05 5.60 18.99
N PRO A 413 -10.41 5.18 20.24
CA PRO A 413 -11.76 5.32 20.75
C PRO A 413 -12.05 6.77 21.15
N HIS A 414 -13.31 7.17 21.10
CA HIS A 414 -13.76 8.45 21.66
C HIS A 414 -14.02 8.32 23.17
N TYR A 415 -14.47 7.14 23.60
CA TYR A 415 -14.78 6.79 24.96
C TYR A 415 -14.03 5.54 25.35
N LEU A 416 -13.11 5.63 26.30
CA LEU A 416 -12.33 4.48 26.75
C LEU A 416 -13.18 3.44 27.49
N ALA A 417 -14.27 3.88 28.16
CA ALA A 417 -15.24 2.99 28.79
C ALA A 417 -16.01 2.10 27.80
N ALA A 418 -16.14 2.54 26.55
CA ALA A 418 -16.81 1.77 25.51
C ALA A 418 -15.85 0.72 24.95
N SER A 419 -15.61 -0.34 25.70
CA SER A 419 -14.72 -1.45 25.25
C SER A 419 -15.11 -2.03 23.88
N ASP A 420 -16.37 -1.86 23.47
CA ASP A 420 -16.87 -2.25 22.15
C ASP A 420 -16.21 -1.45 21.01
N GLU A 421 -15.88 -0.18 21.23
CA GLU A 421 -15.15 0.64 20.23
C GLU A 421 -13.73 0.09 20.02
N LEU A 422 -13.04 -0.30 21.09
CA LEU A 422 -11.71 -0.91 21.03
C LEU A 422 -11.69 -2.30 20.38
N GLN A 423 -12.85 -2.98 20.34
CA GLN A 423 -13.02 -4.29 19.74
C GLN A 423 -13.55 -4.24 18.30
N GLN A 424 -13.94 -3.08 17.80
CA GLN A 424 -14.37 -2.93 16.40
C GLN A 424 -13.19 -2.57 15.52
N ILE A 425 -13.11 -3.19 14.34
CA ILE A 425 -12.12 -2.85 13.33
C ILE A 425 -12.73 -1.88 12.32
N ASN A 426 -12.28 -0.64 12.35
CA ASN A 426 -12.62 0.35 11.35
C ASN A 426 -11.68 0.22 10.14
N ARG A 427 -12.25 -0.18 8.98
CA ARG A 427 -11.53 -0.46 7.73
C ARG A 427 -11.79 0.56 6.62
N ASN A 428 -12.24 1.74 6.97
CA ASN A 428 -12.56 2.79 6.00
C ASN A 428 -11.34 3.67 5.63
N GLY A 429 -10.15 3.22 6.00
CA GLY A 429 -8.92 3.94 5.75
C GLY A 429 -8.45 3.86 4.30
N SER A 430 -7.61 4.82 3.95
CA SER A 430 -6.88 4.88 2.68
C SER A 430 -5.43 5.28 2.94
N LEU A 431 -4.56 4.81 2.06
CA LEU A 431 -3.11 5.07 2.10
C LEU A 431 -2.66 5.51 0.71
N VAL A 432 -1.88 6.57 0.64
CA VAL A 432 -1.12 6.92 -0.57
C VAL A 432 0.36 6.99 -0.20
N VAL A 433 1.16 6.21 -0.90
CA VAL A 433 2.63 6.21 -0.76
C VAL A 433 3.23 6.59 -2.09
N HIS A 434 4.18 7.50 -2.08
CA HIS A 434 4.78 7.97 -3.33
C HIS A 434 6.23 8.38 -3.14
N GLY A 435 6.99 8.39 -4.24
CA GLY A 435 8.36 8.86 -4.22
C GLY A 435 9.21 8.39 -5.39
N GLY A 436 10.49 8.69 -5.32
CA GLY A 436 11.46 8.40 -6.36
C GLY A 436 12.06 7.00 -6.25
N PHE A 437 12.42 6.43 -7.39
CA PHE A 437 13.20 5.19 -7.46
C PHE A 437 14.24 5.26 -8.57
N ALA A 438 15.33 4.50 -8.42
CA ALA A 438 16.35 4.32 -9.44
C ALA A 438 17.01 2.96 -9.32
N GLY A 439 17.47 2.41 -10.44
CA GLY A 439 18.09 1.10 -10.44
C GLY A 439 18.73 0.71 -11.76
N LEU A 440 19.16 -0.54 -11.80
CA LEU A 440 19.77 -1.18 -12.96
C LEU A 440 18.94 -2.40 -13.35
N GLU A 441 18.78 -2.60 -14.63
CA GLU A 441 18.16 -3.77 -15.23
C GLU A 441 19.15 -4.49 -16.13
N PHE A 442 19.12 -5.80 -16.05
CA PHE A 442 19.93 -6.69 -16.84
C PHE A 442 19.05 -7.63 -17.67
N CYS A 443 19.43 -7.82 -18.93
CA CYS A 443 18.79 -8.73 -19.86
C CYS A 443 19.83 -9.66 -20.53
N TYR A 444 19.50 -10.97 -20.58
CA TYR A 444 20.37 -12.00 -21.19
C TYR A 444 19.58 -12.89 -22.14
#